data_8a8b6e0226aed007e654f6d01baeffc5
#
_entry.id   8a8b6e0226aed007e654f6d01baeffc5
#
_cell.length_a   1.000
_cell.length_b   1.000
_cell.length_c   1.000
_cell.angle_alpha   90.00
_cell.angle_beta   90.00
_cell.angle_gamma   90.00
#
_symmetry.space_group_name_H-M   'P 1'
#
loop_
_entity.id
_entity.type
_entity.pdbx_description
1 polymer ?
#
loop_
_entity_poly.entity_id
_entity_poly.type
_entity_poly.pdbx_seq_one_letter_code
_entity_poly.pdbx_strand_id
1 'polypeptide(L)'
;MGFKRHATAHWEGNLQGGQGRMSTPQSGLFDGTPYSFKTRFGDEKGSNPEELLAAAHAGCYSMALSFILGNAGFTPTRIDTRAEVLMETQPGPHAVGVHLIVKATVPGIDAAAFAEIAENAKANCVISRALSIPVTMDASLA
;
A
#
# COMPACT_ATOMS: atom_id res chain seq x y z
N MET A 1 -18.37 16.17 4.38
CA MET A 1 -17.68 16.29 5.67
C MET A 1 -16.42 15.46 5.71
N GLY A 2 -15.38 16.05 6.26
CA GLY A 2 -14.09 15.38 6.37
C GLY A 2 -13.92 14.66 7.71
N PHE A 3 -12.97 13.74 7.75
CA PHE A 3 -12.52 13.08 8.97
C PHE A 3 -11.00 12.97 8.95
N LYS A 4 -10.42 12.64 10.09
CA LYS A 4 -8.96 12.53 10.24
C LYS A 4 -8.56 11.13 10.65
N ARG A 5 -7.45 10.68 10.12
CA ARG A 5 -6.69 9.53 10.62
C ARG A 5 -5.32 10.03 11.03
N HIS A 6 -4.80 9.52 12.14
CA HIS A 6 -3.51 9.98 12.65
C HIS A 6 -2.69 8.82 13.21
N ALA A 7 -1.41 9.03 13.22
CA ALA A 7 -0.43 8.18 13.87
C ALA A 7 0.66 9.07 14.44
N THR A 8 1.48 8.52 15.29
CA THR A 8 2.61 9.24 15.91
C THR A 8 3.89 8.45 15.77
N ALA A 9 5.01 9.14 15.80
CA ALA A 9 6.33 8.53 15.83
C ALA A 9 7.30 9.42 16.59
N HIS A 10 8.33 8.80 17.14
CA HIS A 10 9.48 9.52 17.68
C HIS A 10 10.78 8.81 17.30
N TRP A 11 11.85 9.56 17.35
CA TRP A 11 13.20 9.08 17.07
C TRP A 11 14.16 9.59 18.14
N GLU A 12 15.07 8.72 18.60
CA GLU A 12 16.11 9.06 19.57
C GLU A 12 17.46 8.66 19.01
N GLY A 13 18.41 9.58 19.08
CA GLY A 13 19.79 9.33 18.67
C GLY A 13 20.06 9.68 17.20
N ASN A 14 21.25 9.31 16.72
CA ASN A 14 21.64 9.54 15.35
C ASN A 14 20.95 8.55 14.39
N LEU A 15 21.13 8.75 13.08
CA LEU A 15 20.43 7.95 12.09
C LEU A 15 20.78 6.46 12.16
N GLN A 16 22.08 6.13 12.24
CA GLN A 16 22.53 4.75 12.15
C GLN A 16 22.44 3.98 13.47
N GLY A 17 22.71 4.66 14.58
CA GLY A 17 22.71 4.04 15.90
C GLY A 17 21.46 4.28 16.72
N GLY A 18 20.58 5.15 16.27
CA GLY A 18 19.37 5.52 16.98
C GLY A 18 18.25 4.52 16.85
N GLN A 19 17.13 4.85 17.49
CA GLN A 19 15.93 4.02 17.51
C GLN A 19 14.68 4.87 17.35
N GLY A 20 13.73 4.36 16.59
CA GLY A 20 12.42 4.98 16.44
C GLY A 20 11.29 4.08 16.92
N ARG A 21 10.15 4.67 17.17
CA ARG A 21 8.91 3.96 17.50
C ARG A 21 7.74 4.63 16.81
N MET A 22 6.81 3.81 16.34
CA MET A 22 5.58 4.26 15.68
C MET A 22 4.38 3.74 16.46
N SER A 23 3.32 4.56 16.50
CA SER A 23 2.06 4.18 17.15
C SER A 23 0.87 4.59 16.30
N THR A 24 -0.15 3.75 16.30
CA THR A 24 -1.44 4.00 15.64
C THR A 24 -2.54 4.00 16.71
N PRO A 25 -2.72 5.12 17.45
CA PRO A 25 -3.57 5.12 18.64
C PRO A 25 -5.05 4.84 18.37
N GLN A 26 -5.53 5.18 17.16
CA GLN A 26 -6.94 4.94 16.83
C GLN A 26 -7.26 3.45 16.69
N SER A 27 -6.36 2.66 16.11
CA SER A 27 -6.56 1.22 15.94
C SER A 27 -5.92 0.39 17.04
N GLY A 28 -4.89 0.90 17.69
CA GLY A 28 -4.07 0.13 18.61
C GLY A 28 -3.19 -0.92 17.94
N LEU A 29 -3.15 -0.95 16.59
CA LEU A 29 -2.38 -1.94 15.85
C LEU A 29 -0.89 -1.82 16.13
N PHE A 30 -0.38 -0.59 16.14
CA PHE A 30 0.99 -0.27 16.54
C PHE A 30 0.95 0.48 17.85
N ASP A 31 1.73 0.02 18.81
CA ASP A 31 1.85 0.63 20.14
C ASP A 31 3.33 0.68 20.52
N GLY A 32 3.98 1.78 20.13
CA GLY A 32 5.42 1.93 20.30
C GLY A 32 6.23 0.92 19.51
N THR A 33 5.79 0.54 18.33
CA THR A 33 6.45 -0.46 17.51
C THR A 33 7.79 0.05 17.03
N PRO A 34 8.90 -0.67 17.32
CA PRO A 34 10.24 -0.18 16.99
C PRO A 34 10.55 -0.24 15.51
N TYR A 35 11.34 0.73 15.04
CA TYR A 35 11.97 0.71 13.74
C TYR A 35 13.35 1.37 13.84
N SER A 36 14.21 1.09 12.88
CA SER A 36 15.60 1.56 12.91
C SER A 36 16.14 1.70 11.49
N PHE A 37 17.36 2.23 11.37
CA PHE A 37 18.07 2.23 10.10
C PHE A 37 18.21 0.80 9.54
N LYS A 38 18.51 -0.17 10.40
CA LYS A 38 18.71 -1.56 9.98
C LYS A 38 17.43 -2.25 9.53
N THR A 39 16.29 -1.94 10.15
CA THR A 39 15.00 -2.51 9.73
C THR A 39 14.48 -1.86 8.45
N ARG A 40 14.91 -0.63 8.17
CA ARG A 40 14.46 0.12 7.00
C ARG A 40 15.33 -0.12 5.76
N PHE A 41 16.64 -0.06 5.92
CA PHE A 41 17.60 -0.11 4.81
C PHE A 41 18.53 -1.33 4.84
N GLY A 42 18.50 -2.13 5.91
CA GLY A 42 19.28 -3.34 6.06
C GLY A 42 18.41 -4.58 6.07
N ASP A 43 18.98 -5.67 6.59
CA ASP A 43 18.33 -6.99 6.57
C ASP A 43 17.68 -7.34 7.92
N GLU A 44 17.71 -6.44 8.90
CA GLU A 44 17.09 -6.71 10.18
C GLU A 44 15.57 -6.75 10.04
N LYS A 45 14.96 -7.79 10.56
CA LYS A 45 13.51 -7.97 10.51
C LYS A 45 12.83 -7.01 11.48
N GLY A 46 11.87 -6.24 10.98
CA GLY A 46 11.11 -5.30 11.76
C GLY A 46 10.29 -4.39 10.88
N SER A 47 9.62 -3.40 11.49
CA SER A 47 8.79 -2.46 10.76
C SER A 47 9.61 -1.41 10.01
N ASN A 48 9.02 -0.86 8.96
CA ASN A 48 9.56 0.27 8.22
C ASN A 48 8.44 1.03 7.49
N PRO A 49 8.63 2.32 7.22
CA PRO A 49 7.60 3.14 6.58
C PRO A 49 7.20 2.66 5.18
N GLU A 50 8.12 2.13 4.41
CA GLU A 50 7.86 1.71 3.04
C GLU A 50 6.95 0.48 3.00
N GLU A 51 7.16 -0.49 3.88
CA GLU A 51 6.28 -1.65 4.01
C GLU A 51 4.88 -1.24 4.49
N LEU A 52 4.78 -0.27 5.39
CA LEU A 52 3.50 0.26 5.85
C LEU A 52 2.76 0.98 4.73
N LEU A 53 3.46 1.74 3.91
CA LEU A 53 2.88 2.37 2.72
C LEU A 53 2.37 1.31 1.75
N ALA A 54 3.14 0.26 1.51
CA ALA A 54 2.74 -0.86 0.65
C ALA A 54 1.48 -1.54 1.20
N ALA A 55 1.42 -1.81 2.49
CA ALA A 55 0.24 -2.41 3.12
C ALA A 55 -1.00 -1.50 2.97
N ALA A 56 -0.83 -0.20 3.20
CA ALA A 56 -1.90 0.77 3.02
C ALA A 56 -2.40 0.80 1.58
N HIS A 57 -1.48 0.78 0.61
CA HIS A 57 -1.83 0.81 -0.81
C HIS A 57 -2.54 -0.46 -1.25
N ALA A 58 -2.02 -1.63 -0.86
CA ALA A 58 -2.65 -2.92 -1.16
C ALA A 58 -4.08 -3.01 -0.60
N GLY A 59 -4.26 -2.60 0.65
CA GLY A 59 -5.58 -2.59 1.29
C GLY A 59 -6.55 -1.63 0.62
N CYS A 60 -6.11 -0.41 0.35
CA CYS A 60 -6.92 0.60 -0.32
C CYS A 60 -7.33 0.18 -1.73
N TYR A 61 -6.37 -0.33 -2.51
CA TYR A 61 -6.66 -0.82 -3.86
C TYR A 61 -7.68 -1.95 -3.86
N SER A 62 -7.51 -2.94 -2.99
CA SER A 62 -8.42 -4.08 -2.90
C SER A 62 -9.86 -3.65 -2.64
N MET A 63 -10.06 -2.70 -1.73
CA MET A 63 -11.38 -2.13 -1.44
C MET A 63 -11.92 -1.32 -2.63
N ALA A 64 -11.08 -0.52 -3.28
CA ALA A 64 -11.47 0.27 -4.44
C ALA A 64 -11.92 -0.62 -5.59
N LEU A 65 -11.19 -1.71 -5.85
CA LEU A 65 -11.56 -2.68 -6.87
C LEU A 65 -12.89 -3.34 -6.55
N SER A 66 -13.08 -3.78 -5.31
CA SER A 66 -14.35 -4.37 -4.86
C SER A 66 -15.52 -3.40 -5.05
N PHE A 67 -15.32 -2.13 -4.71
CA PHE A 67 -16.36 -1.10 -4.86
C PHE A 67 -16.75 -0.88 -6.33
N ILE A 68 -15.77 -0.76 -7.22
CA ILE A 68 -16.04 -0.51 -8.64
C ILE A 68 -16.65 -1.74 -9.30
N LEU A 69 -16.20 -2.94 -8.96
CA LEU A 69 -16.81 -4.19 -9.40
C LEU A 69 -18.27 -4.25 -8.96
N GLY A 70 -18.57 -3.90 -7.71
CA GLY A 70 -19.91 -3.87 -7.17
C GLY A 70 -20.85 -2.92 -7.94
N ASN A 71 -20.35 -1.74 -8.28
CA ASN A 71 -21.10 -0.77 -9.08
C ASN A 71 -21.39 -1.28 -10.49
N ALA A 72 -20.55 -2.15 -11.02
CA ALA A 72 -20.74 -2.79 -12.33
C ALA A 72 -21.57 -4.07 -12.25
N GLY A 73 -22.05 -4.46 -11.08
CA GLY A 73 -22.89 -5.64 -10.88
C GLY A 73 -22.14 -6.93 -10.59
N PHE A 74 -20.85 -6.85 -10.26
CA PHE A 74 -20.02 -8.02 -9.95
C PHE A 74 -19.64 -8.05 -8.47
N THR A 75 -19.67 -9.25 -7.89
CA THR A 75 -19.22 -9.47 -6.52
C THR A 75 -17.95 -10.34 -6.57
N PRO A 76 -16.78 -9.79 -6.22
CA PRO A 76 -15.57 -10.61 -6.19
C PRO A 76 -15.64 -11.63 -5.05
N THR A 77 -15.22 -12.85 -5.33
CA THR A 77 -15.05 -13.88 -4.31
C THR A 77 -13.79 -13.61 -3.49
N ARG A 78 -12.74 -13.13 -4.17
CA ARG A 78 -11.46 -12.82 -3.53
C ARG A 78 -10.65 -11.85 -4.39
N ILE A 79 -9.95 -10.96 -3.73
CA ILE A 79 -8.98 -10.07 -4.36
C ILE A 79 -7.69 -10.17 -3.54
N ASP A 80 -6.62 -10.61 -4.19
CA ASP A 80 -5.28 -10.61 -3.60
C ASP A 80 -4.46 -9.51 -4.27
N THR A 81 -3.95 -8.60 -3.45
CA THR A 81 -3.13 -7.48 -3.92
C THR A 81 -1.79 -7.48 -3.19
N ARG A 82 -0.72 -7.46 -3.96
CA ARG A 82 0.63 -7.17 -3.48
C ARG A 82 1.04 -5.80 -4.01
N ALA A 83 1.50 -4.94 -3.13
CA ALA A 83 2.07 -3.65 -3.51
C ALA A 83 3.57 -3.66 -3.23
N GLU A 84 4.35 -3.22 -4.18
CA GLU A 84 5.79 -3.10 -4.05
C GLU A 84 6.18 -1.64 -4.19
N VAL A 85 6.72 -1.05 -3.12
CA VAL A 85 7.29 0.29 -3.17
C VAL A 85 8.72 0.17 -3.67
N LEU A 86 8.97 0.74 -4.84
CA LEU A 86 10.27 0.66 -5.51
C LEU A 86 11.16 1.78 -4.99
N MET A 87 12.29 1.41 -4.40
CA MET A 87 13.23 2.33 -3.78
C MET A 87 14.53 2.39 -4.55
N GLU A 88 15.10 3.59 -4.63
CA GLU A 88 16.48 3.81 -5.08
C GLU A 88 17.26 4.51 -3.98
N THR A 89 18.57 4.31 -3.98
CA THR A 89 19.46 4.83 -2.94
C THR A 89 20.33 6.01 -3.40
N GLN A 90 20.37 6.26 -4.70
CA GLN A 90 21.19 7.34 -5.28
C GLN A 90 20.29 8.41 -5.90
N PRO A 91 20.54 9.71 -5.67
CA PRO A 91 21.59 10.30 -4.82
C PRO A 91 21.33 10.19 -3.31
N GLY A 92 20.17 9.73 -2.92
CA GLY A 92 19.75 9.43 -1.55
C GLY A 92 18.52 8.53 -1.59
N PRO A 93 18.12 7.93 -0.46
CA PRO A 93 16.95 7.04 -0.44
C PRO A 93 15.68 7.76 -0.89
N HIS A 94 15.00 7.22 -1.90
CA HIS A 94 13.73 7.76 -2.37
C HIS A 94 12.91 6.70 -3.08
N ALA A 95 11.59 6.85 -3.03
CA ALA A 95 10.68 5.96 -3.76
C ALA A 95 10.52 6.46 -5.19
N VAL A 96 10.62 5.56 -6.15
CA VAL A 96 10.51 5.88 -7.59
C VAL A 96 9.22 5.39 -8.20
N GLY A 97 8.46 4.56 -7.50
CA GLY A 97 7.19 4.06 -7.98
C GLY A 97 6.59 3.06 -7.03
N VAL A 98 5.34 2.69 -7.30
CA VAL A 98 4.68 1.55 -6.68
C VAL A 98 4.19 0.63 -7.79
N HIS A 99 4.46 -0.66 -7.65
CA HIS A 99 3.93 -1.67 -8.56
C HIS A 99 2.92 -2.54 -7.83
N LEU A 100 1.69 -2.62 -8.39
CA LEU A 100 0.62 -3.45 -7.85
C LEU A 100 0.55 -4.76 -8.63
N ILE A 101 0.47 -5.88 -7.94
CA ILE A 101 0.24 -7.20 -8.52
C ILE A 101 -1.09 -7.70 -7.95
N VAL A 102 -2.08 -7.87 -8.83
CA VAL A 102 -3.47 -8.14 -8.43
C VAL A 102 -3.94 -9.44 -9.07
N LYS A 103 -4.51 -10.30 -8.27
CA LYS A 103 -5.18 -11.51 -8.73
C LYS A 103 -6.57 -11.56 -8.09
N ALA A 104 -7.61 -11.64 -8.92
CA ALA A 104 -8.98 -11.61 -8.44
C ALA A 104 -9.80 -12.77 -8.99
N THR A 105 -10.71 -13.28 -8.18
CA THR A 105 -11.73 -14.23 -8.59
C THR A 105 -13.05 -13.49 -8.60
N VAL A 106 -13.59 -13.25 -9.81
CA VAL A 106 -14.81 -12.47 -10.01
C VAL A 106 -15.76 -13.26 -10.91
N PRO A 107 -16.77 -13.92 -10.34
CA PRO A 107 -17.71 -14.70 -11.14
C PRO A 107 -18.44 -13.84 -12.18
N GLY A 108 -18.51 -14.33 -13.40
CA GLY A 108 -19.32 -13.73 -14.47
C GLY A 108 -18.67 -12.60 -15.25
N ILE A 109 -17.48 -12.14 -14.89
CA ILE A 109 -16.80 -11.06 -15.60
C ILE A 109 -15.91 -11.61 -16.73
N ASP A 110 -15.84 -10.91 -17.85
CA ASP A 110 -14.87 -11.21 -18.89
C ASP A 110 -13.54 -10.45 -18.67
N ALA A 111 -12.50 -10.89 -19.36
CA ALA A 111 -11.16 -10.34 -19.18
C ALA A 111 -11.07 -8.85 -19.56
N ALA A 112 -11.77 -8.43 -20.59
CA ALA A 112 -11.73 -7.04 -21.06
C ALA A 112 -12.40 -6.09 -20.06
N ALA A 113 -13.58 -6.47 -19.55
CA ALA A 113 -14.27 -5.71 -18.52
C ALA A 113 -13.46 -5.63 -17.23
N PHE A 114 -12.86 -6.73 -16.81
CA PHE A 114 -12.01 -6.76 -15.64
C PHE A 114 -10.81 -5.83 -15.79
N ALA A 115 -10.12 -5.86 -16.93
CA ALA A 115 -8.96 -5.02 -17.17
C ALA A 115 -9.29 -3.53 -17.07
N GLU A 116 -10.41 -3.11 -17.62
CA GLU A 116 -10.88 -1.71 -17.55
C GLU A 116 -11.20 -1.31 -16.10
N ILE A 117 -11.92 -2.15 -15.38
CA ILE A 117 -12.29 -1.88 -13.99
C ILE A 117 -11.05 -1.86 -13.09
N ALA A 118 -10.11 -2.78 -13.30
CA ALA A 118 -8.86 -2.84 -12.54
C ALA A 118 -8.03 -1.56 -12.73
N GLU A 119 -7.95 -1.05 -13.95
CA GLU A 119 -7.24 0.19 -14.25
C GLU A 119 -7.92 1.41 -13.63
N ASN A 120 -9.25 1.46 -13.68
CA ASN A 120 -10.03 2.50 -13.02
C ASN A 120 -9.80 2.49 -11.51
N ALA A 121 -9.77 1.33 -10.87
CA ALA A 121 -9.48 1.20 -9.45
C ALA A 121 -8.09 1.71 -9.10
N LYS A 122 -7.09 1.43 -9.95
CA LYS A 122 -5.73 1.94 -9.76
C LYS A 122 -5.69 3.47 -9.77
N ALA A 123 -6.37 4.08 -10.71
CA ALA A 123 -6.38 5.54 -10.86
C ALA A 123 -7.14 6.25 -9.73
N ASN A 124 -8.15 5.62 -9.17
CA ASN A 124 -9.08 6.26 -8.23
C ASN A 124 -8.91 5.82 -6.76
N CYS A 125 -8.08 4.83 -6.49
CA CYS A 125 -7.73 4.45 -5.12
C CYS A 125 -7.16 5.66 -4.36
N VAL A 126 -7.62 5.88 -3.14
CA VAL A 126 -7.21 7.04 -2.32
C VAL A 126 -5.70 7.14 -2.19
N ILE A 127 -5.02 6.02 -1.95
CA ILE A 127 -3.57 6.02 -1.79
C ILE A 127 -2.86 6.31 -3.12
N SER A 128 -3.31 5.71 -4.23
CA SER A 128 -2.75 6.03 -5.56
C SER A 128 -2.83 7.53 -5.85
N ARG A 129 -3.97 8.14 -5.53
CA ARG A 129 -4.18 9.58 -5.74
C ARG A 129 -3.37 10.48 -4.81
N ALA A 130 -2.98 9.96 -3.66
CA ALA A 130 -2.17 10.70 -2.68
C ALA A 130 -0.69 10.74 -3.06
N LEU A 131 -0.22 9.81 -3.92
CA LEU A 131 1.17 9.68 -4.29
C LEU A 131 1.48 10.49 -5.54
N SER A 132 2.69 11.08 -5.57
CA SER A 132 3.21 11.77 -6.75
C SER A 132 4.07 10.87 -7.65
N ILE A 133 4.48 9.70 -7.12
CA ILE A 133 5.26 8.72 -7.87
C ILE A 133 4.35 7.85 -8.75
N PRO A 134 4.85 7.29 -9.88
CA PRO A 134 4.06 6.45 -10.75
C PRO A 134 3.55 5.19 -10.06
N VAL A 135 2.34 4.79 -10.39
CA VAL A 135 1.75 3.51 -9.97
C VAL A 135 1.53 2.66 -11.21
N THR A 136 2.18 1.52 -11.26
CA THR A 136 2.03 0.52 -12.32
C THR A 136 1.32 -0.71 -11.78
N MET A 137 0.80 -1.57 -12.67
CA MET A 137 0.02 -2.72 -12.22
C MET A 137 0.03 -3.86 -13.22
N ASP A 138 0.10 -5.07 -12.69
CA ASP A 138 -0.27 -6.31 -13.37
C ASP A 138 -1.49 -6.88 -12.70
N ALA A 139 -2.61 -6.92 -13.39
CA ALA A 139 -3.87 -7.44 -12.87
C ALA A 139 -4.35 -8.63 -13.71
N SER A 140 -4.77 -9.69 -13.05
CA SER A 140 -5.26 -10.90 -13.71
C SER A 140 -6.44 -11.51 -12.97
N LEU A 141 -7.26 -12.23 -13.73
CA LEU A 141 -8.28 -13.11 -13.16
C LEU A 141 -7.65 -14.46 -12.77
N ALA A 142 -8.08 -14.94 -11.62
CA ALA A 142 -7.64 -16.25 -11.15
C ALA A 142 -8.39 -17.38 -11.85
#